data_2582e6bef7ae732621364276d09a20d2
#
_entry.id   2582e6bef7ae732621364276d09a20d2
#
_cell.length_a   1.000
_cell.length_b   1.000
_cell.length_c   1.000
_cell.angle_alpha   90.00
_cell.angle_beta   90.00
_cell.angle_gamma   90.00
#
_symmetry.space_group_name_H-M   'P 1'
#
loop_
_entity.id
_entity.type
_entity.pdbx_description
1 polymer ?
#
loop_
_entity_poly.entity_id
_entity_poly.type
_entity_poly.pdbx_seq_one_letter_code
_entity_poly.pdbx_strand_id
1 'polypeptide(L)'
;MEAPLFTNDAIVFGILMISLGFVFYTESKTSGFWPKFYKIVPGLFMAYFIPAIFTTLGVISPEWETTSAAGEVVKNKSQLYYVSSRFLLPAALVLMTLSIDLKAIFNLGSKALIMFFTGTVGIVIGGPIAILLISAFSPETVGGADFDAVWRGLSTLAGSWIGGGANQTAMLEIYKYNPAKYGGMVFVDIVVANIWMAIILIGIGKKDKIDKWLKADTSAIEDLKERVSNFTQSVKRTPTLTDFIIMLAIAFGTVGFGHFAGAYLSDVFASMTASMESQTWRNIFSFLGSNFFWLISISTIAAVVLSFTKAKNYEGAGASKIGSIFIYVLVATIGMKMDLTLIFDNVGLIAIGLVWMAIHAGLLILVAKLIRAPYFFLAVGSQANVGGAASAPIVAQAFHPSLATVGVLLAVFGYAIGTVGAILCTILMEIASKV
;
A
#
# COMPACT_ATOMS: atom_id res chain seq x y z
N MET A 1 -2.14 31.44 4.20
CA MET A 1 -0.83 31.00 3.63
C MET A 1 -0.55 31.84 2.41
N GLU A 2 0.67 32.38 2.27
CA GLU A 2 1.07 33.10 1.06
C GLU A 2 0.94 32.21 -0.17
N ALA A 3 0.67 32.83 -1.34
CA ALA A 3 0.57 32.07 -2.58
C ALA A 3 1.95 31.48 -2.94
N PRO A 4 2.05 30.22 -3.36
CA PRO A 4 3.29 29.61 -3.78
C PRO A 4 3.80 30.24 -5.09
N LEU A 5 5.07 29.95 -5.44
CA LEU A 5 5.67 30.45 -6.67
C LEU A 5 4.87 30.01 -7.94
N PHE A 6 4.37 28.76 -7.93
CA PHE A 6 3.56 28.22 -9.02
C PHE A 6 2.20 27.76 -8.52
N THR A 7 1.12 28.33 -9.11
CA THR A 7 -0.29 28.03 -8.81
C THR A 7 -1.02 27.31 -9.94
N ASN A 8 -0.43 27.28 -11.15
CA ASN A 8 -1.02 26.62 -12.30
C ASN A 8 -0.80 25.11 -12.25
N ASP A 9 -1.89 24.34 -12.24
CA ASP A 9 -1.84 22.86 -12.13
C ASP A 9 -1.02 22.19 -13.23
N ALA A 10 -0.97 22.72 -14.45
CA ALA A 10 -0.15 22.14 -15.52
C ALA A 10 1.35 22.32 -15.24
N ILE A 11 1.76 23.47 -14.68
CA ILE A 11 3.16 23.73 -14.29
C ILE A 11 3.51 22.85 -13.09
N VAL A 12 2.64 22.80 -12.06
CA VAL A 12 2.84 21.97 -10.87
C VAL A 12 2.94 20.49 -11.26
N PHE A 13 2.06 20.00 -12.12
CA PHE A 13 2.12 18.62 -12.63
C PHE A 13 3.44 18.34 -13.37
N GLY A 14 3.92 19.30 -14.20
CA GLY A 14 5.23 19.19 -14.84
C GLY A 14 6.37 19.04 -13.84
N ILE A 15 6.37 19.83 -12.76
CA ILE A 15 7.37 19.74 -11.68
C ILE A 15 7.32 18.38 -11.01
N LEU A 16 6.11 17.87 -10.69
CA LEU A 16 5.94 16.55 -10.08
C LEU A 16 6.45 15.42 -11.00
N MET A 17 6.13 15.49 -12.30
CA MET A 17 6.61 14.49 -13.28
C MET A 17 8.12 14.55 -13.49
N ILE A 18 8.74 15.72 -13.49
CA ILE A 18 10.21 15.87 -13.53
C ILE A 18 10.85 15.26 -12.28
N SER A 19 10.24 15.48 -11.11
CA SER A 19 10.70 14.88 -9.85
C SER A 19 10.67 13.34 -9.91
N LEU A 20 9.58 12.76 -10.40
CA LEU A 20 9.48 11.32 -10.62
C LEU A 20 10.52 10.83 -11.64
N GLY A 21 10.65 11.53 -12.76
CA GLY A 21 11.67 11.23 -13.78
C GLY A 21 13.08 11.22 -13.22
N PHE A 22 13.41 12.19 -12.36
CA PHE A 22 14.69 12.24 -11.65
C PHE A 22 14.89 11.04 -10.73
N VAL A 23 13.89 10.67 -9.93
CA VAL A 23 13.96 9.51 -9.03
C VAL A 23 14.21 8.24 -9.83
N PHE A 24 13.39 7.96 -10.84
CA PHE A 24 13.53 6.75 -11.67
C PHE A 24 14.84 6.71 -12.45
N TYR A 25 15.28 7.86 -13.00
CA TYR A 25 16.55 7.94 -13.69
C TYR A 25 17.74 7.67 -12.78
N THR A 26 17.73 8.21 -11.57
CA THR A 26 18.82 8.00 -10.61
C THR A 26 18.80 6.62 -10.00
N GLU A 27 17.61 6.06 -9.70
CA GLU A 27 17.45 4.69 -9.20
C GLU A 27 17.88 3.64 -10.24
N SER A 28 17.75 3.93 -11.55
CA SER A 28 18.19 3.03 -12.62
C SER A 28 19.71 2.92 -12.79
N LYS A 29 20.50 3.79 -12.12
CA LYS A 29 21.97 3.75 -12.22
C LYS A 29 22.55 2.53 -11.52
N THR A 30 23.50 1.89 -12.19
CA THR A 30 24.19 0.67 -11.69
C THR A 30 25.55 0.95 -11.09
N SER A 31 26.07 2.18 -11.20
CA SER A 31 27.37 2.59 -10.70
C SER A 31 27.36 3.98 -10.08
N GLY A 32 28.38 4.30 -9.28
CA GLY A 32 28.54 5.60 -8.63
C GLY A 32 27.79 5.72 -7.30
N PHE A 33 27.32 6.94 -7.00
CA PHE A 33 26.65 7.30 -5.73
C PHE A 33 25.27 6.68 -5.61
N TRP A 34 24.43 6.74 -6.64
CA TRP A 34 23.02 6.42 -6.62
C TRP A 34 22.68 4.99 -6.18
N PRO A 35 23.37 3.94 -6.65
CA PRO A 35 23.10 2.58 -6.18
C PRO A 35 23.33 2.38 -4.69
N LYS A 36 24.29 3.13 -4.10
CA LYS A 36 24.54 3.09 -2.66
C LYS A 36 23.47 3.83 -1.88
N PHE A 37 23.03 4.97 -2.41
CA PHE A 37 21.96 5.78 -1.83
C PHE A 37 20.64 5.01 -1.80
N TYR A 38 20.21 4.46 -2.94
CA TYR A 38 18.93 3.74 -3.04
C TYR A 38 18.91 2.36 -2.34
N LYS A 39 20.05 1.85 -1.87
CA LYS A 39 20.08 0.72 -0.94
C LYS A 39 19.53 1.08 0.44
N ILE A 40 19.58 2.36 0.82
CA ILE A 40 19.17 2.86 2.14
C ILE A 40 17.86 3.61 2.03
N VAL A 41 17.71 4.44 1.00
CA VAL A 41 16.54 5.32 0.80
C VAL A 41 15.74 4.82 -0.40
N PRO A 42 14.56 4.17 -0.21
CA PRO A 42 13.76 3.66 -1.32
C PRO A 42 13.32 4.77 -2.29
N GLY A 43 13.26 4.46 -3.61
CA GLY A 43 12.78 5.42 -4.61
C GLY A 43 11.36 5.91 -4.35
N LEU A 44 10.50 5.05 -3.82
CA LEU A 44 9.14 5.43 -3.41
C LEU A 44 9.15 6.55 -2.34
N PHE A 45 10.06 6.50 -1.36
CA PHE A 45 10.20 7.57 -0.38
C PHE A 45 10.61 8.89 -1.05
N MET A 46 11.57 8.85 -1.98
CA MET A 46 11.98 10.04 -2.72
C MET A 46 10.86 10.63 -3.58
N ALA A 47 9.95 9.78 -4.09
CA ALA A 47 8.77 10.22 -4.83
C ALA A 47 7.76 11.02 -3.98
N TYR A 48 7.68 10.76 -2.67
CA TYR A 48 6.96 11.61 -1.70
C TYR A 48 7.79 12.82 -1.28
N PHE A 49 9.07 12.59 -0.97
CA PHE A 49 9.92 13.55 -0.28
C PHE A 49 10.29 14.76 -1.13
N ILE A 50 10.60 14.57 -2.42
CA ILE A 50 10.97 15.70 -3.30
C ILE A 50 9.81 16.69 -3.47
N PRO A 51 8.57 16.27 -3.79
CA PRO A 51 7.43 17.19 -3.79
C PRO A 51 7.19 17.87 -2.44
N ALA A 52 7.37 17.16 -1.31
CA ALA A 52 7.24 17.74 0.02
C ALA A 52 8.26 18.83 0.29
N ILE A 53 9.52 18.68 -0.18
CA ILE A 53 10.53 19.75 -0.13
C ILE A 53 10.05 20.98 -0.90
N PHE A 54 9.53 20.82 -2.12
CA PHE A 54 9.05 21.94 -2.92
C PHE A 54 7.88 22.67 -2.24
N THR A 55 7.01 21.95 -1.54
CA THR A 55 5.92 22.56 -0.76
C THR A 55 6.48 23.32 0.45
N THR A 56 7.39 22.71 1.20
CA THR A 56 8.03 23.35 2.36
C THR A 56 8.80 24.62 1.96
N LEU A 57 9.38 24.67 0.76
CA LEU A 57 10.07 25.84 0.21
C LEU A 57 9.14 26.87 -0.44
N GLY A 58 7.82 26.65 -0.44
CA GLY A 58 6.85 27.56 -1.05
C GLY A 58 6.89 27.61 -2.59
N VAL A 59 7.54 26.63 -3.24
CA VAL A 59 7.59 26.52 -4.71
C VAL A 59 6.24 26.11 -5.30
N ILE A 60 5.61 25.10 -4.66
CA ILE A 60 4.27 24.59 -4.98
C ILE A 60 3.46 24.50 -3.70
N SER A 61 2.13 24.44 -3.80
CA SER A 61 1.26 24.18 -2.64
C SER A 61 -0.01 23.43 -3.08
N PRO A 62 -0.56 22.54 -2.23
CA PRO A 62 -1.87 21.94 -2.49
C PRO A 62 -3.00 22.97 -2.35
N GLU A 63 -2.84 23.95 -1.48
CA GLU A 63 -3.83 25.00 -1.17
C GLU A 63 -3.14 26.33 -0.91
N TRP A 64 -3.77 27.45 -1.32
CA TRP A 64 -3.26 28.79 -1.07
C TRP A 64 -4.40 29.80 -1.02
N GLU A 65 -4.11 30.98 -0.46
CA GLU A 65 -5.06 32.07 -0.37
C GLU A 65 -4.68 33.20 -1.31
N THR A 66 -5.67 33.81 -1.94
CA THR A 66 -5.52 35.04 -2.73
C THR A 66 -6.52 36.07 -2.25
N THR A 67 -6.15 37.36 -2.34
CA THR A 67 -7.08 38.45 -2.03
C THR A 67 -7.75 38.88 -3.33
N SER A 68 -9.10 38.85 -3.35
CA SER A 68 -9.89 39.34 -4.48
C SER A 68 -9.79 40.85 -4.63
N ALA A 69 -10.21 41.37 -5.77
CA ALA A 69 -10.28 42.83 -5.99
C ALA A 69 -11.20 43.56 -5.00
N ALA A 70 -12.13 42.83 -4.37
CA ALA A 70 -13.01 43.34 -3.32
C ALA A 70 -12.43 43.26 -1.90
N GLY A 71 -11.17 42.78 -1.75
CA GLY A 71 -10.50 42.61 -0.46
C GLY A 71 -10.87 41.32 0.28
N GLU A 72 -11.63 40.41 -0.33
CA GLU A 72 -12.02 39.14 0.26
C GLU A 72 -10.93 38.09 0.08
N VAL A 73 -10.66 37.27 1.10
CA VAL A 73 -9.74 36.15 1.03
C VAL A 73 -10.43 34.97 0.31
N VAL A 74 -9.87 34.58 -0.83
CA VAL A 74 -10.33 33.44 -1.64
C VAL A 74 -9.38 32.28 -1.42
N LYS A 75 -9.91 31.13 -0.95
CA LYS A 75 -9.16 29.89 -0.83
C LYS A 75 -9.14 29.14 -2.17
N ASN A 76 -7.94 28.89 -2.65
CA ASN A 76 -7.70 28.14 -3.87
C ASN A 76 -7.08 26.78 -3.52
N LYS A 77 -7.28 25.79 -4.40
CA LYS A 77 -6.67 24.46 -4.25
C LYS A 77 -6.32 23.85 -5.61
N SER A 78 -5.22 23.11 -5.65
CA SER A 78 -4.85 22.28 -6.78
C SER A 78 -5.82 21.10 -6.95
N GLN A 79 -6.19 20.78 -8.21
CA GLN A 79 -7.02 19.63 -8.54
C GLN A 79 -6.21 18.36 -8.78
N LEU A 80 -4.88 18.45 -8.80
CA LEU A 80 -4.00 17.31 -9.12
C LEU A 80 -4.20 16.13 -8.19
N TYR A 81 -4.32 16.39 -6.87
CA TYR A 81 -4.59 15.33 -5.91
C TYR A 81 -5.99 14.72 -6.08
N TYR A 82 -7.00 15.53 -6.37
CA TYR A 82 -8.35 15.03 -6.63
C TYR A 82 -8.37 14.08 -7.84
N VAL A 83 -7.77 14.48 -8.94
CA VAL A 83 -7.67 13.63 -10.14
C VAL A 83 -6.89 12.36 -9.83
N SER A 84 -5.74 12.48 -9.16
CA SER A 84 -4.91 11.32 -8.83
C SER A 84 -5.60 10.33 -7.90
N SER A 85 -6.29 10.81 -6.87
CA SER A 85 -6.96 9.95 -5.89
C SER A 85 -8.29 9.38 -6.38
N ARG A 86 -9.06 10.10 -7.21
CA ARG A 86 -10.41 9.67 -7.64
C ARG A 86 -10.44 8.94 -8.97
N PHE A 87 -9.42 9.11 -9.81
CA PHE A 87 -9.34 8.45 -11.10
C PHE A 87 -8.16 7.47 -11.17
N LEU A 88 -6.94 7.94 -10.87
CA LEU A 88 -5.73 7.12 -11.06
C LEU A 88 -5.59 6.02 -10.00
N LEU A 89 -5.89 6.28 -8.74
CA LEU A 89 -5.80 5.28 -7.68
C LEU A 89 -6.72 4.08 -7.92
N PRO A 90 -8.06 4.25 -8.11
CA PRO A 90 -8.92 3.10 -8.38
C PRO A 90 -8.55 2.41 -9.70
N ALA A 91 -8.13 3.14 -10.75
CA ALA A 91 -7.66 2.55 -11.99
C ALA A 91 -6.37 1.73 -11.78
N ALA A 92 -5.45 2.19 -10.94
CA ALA A 92 -4.27 1.43 -10.56
C ALA A 92 -4.63 0.13 -9.84
N LEU A 93 -5.55 0.19 -8.85
CA LEU A 93 -6.04 -1.00 -8.16
C LEU A 93 -6.67 -2.00 -9.15
N VAL A 94 -7.46 -1.53 -10.12
CA VAL A 94 -8.02 -2.39 -11.17
C VAL A 94 -6.90 -3.07 -11.95
N LEU A 95 -5.94 -2.33 -12.50
CA LEU A 95 -4.88 -2.88 -13.34
C LEU A 95 -3.96 -3.83 -12.58
N MET A 96 -3.62 -3.51 -11.33
CA MET A 96 -2.76 -4.35 -10.49
C MET A 96 -3.50 -5.61 -10.03
N THR A 97 -4.80 -5.51 -9.70
CA THR A 97 -5.63 -6.66 -9.30
C THR A 97 -6.02 -7.53 -10.50
N LEU A 98 -6.26 -6.93 -11.67
CA LEU A 98 -6.56 -7.67 -12.90
C LEU A 98 -5.46 -8.64 -13.29
N SER A 99 -4.22 -8.30 -13.00
CA SER A 99 -3.05 -9.14 -13.28
C SER A 99 -2.96 -10.41 -12.41
N ILE A 100 -3.85 -10.60 -11.44
CA ILE A 100 -3.87 -11.77 -10.57
C ILE A 100 -4.28 -13.02 -11.35
N ASP A 101 -3.40 -14.00 -11.44
CA ASP A 101 -3.79 -15.36 -11.77
C ASP A 101 -4.11 -16.14 -10.49
N LEU A 102 -5.37 -16.07 -10.03
CA LEU A 102 -5.82 -16.78 -8.85
C LEU A 102 -5.57 -18.29 -8.92
N LYS A 103 -5.70 -18.89 -10.12
CA LYS A 103 -5.41 -20.30 -10.32
C LYS A 103 -3.93 -20.62 -10.09
N ALA A 104 -3.04 -19.78 -10.61
CA ALA A 104 -1.60 -19.90 -10.36
C ALA A 104 -1.27 -19.72 -8.86
N ILE A 105 -1.94 -18.79 -8.17
CA ILE A 105 -1.75 -18.58 -6.73
C ILE A 105 -2.17 -19.82 -5.93
N PHE A 106 -3.34 -20.39 -6.21
CA PHE A 106 -3.75 -21.64 -5.55
C PHE A 106 -2.80 -22.81 -5.83
N ASN A 107 -2.16 -22.80 -7.02
CA ASN A 107 -1.16 -23.79 -7.38
C ASN A 107 0.21 -23.59 -6.69
N LEU A 108 0.44 -22.49 -5.97
CA LEU A 108 1.66 -22.31 -5.14
C LEU A 108 1.74 -23.31 -3.98
N GLY A 109 0.63 -23.92 -3.66
CA GLY A 109 0.53 -24.89 -2.57
C GLY A 109 0.08 -24.29 -1.25
N SER A 110 -0.44 -25.14 -0.37
CA SER A 110 -1.06 -24.73 0.89
C SER A 110 -0.10 -23.98 1.81
N LYS A 111 1.16 -24.38 1.91
CA LYS A 111 2.14 -23.73 2.80
C LYS A 111 2.40 -22.27 2.41
N ALA A 112 2.45 -21.94 1.10
CA ALA A 112 2.60 -20.57 0.62
C ALA A 112 1.42 -19.68 1.04
N LEU A 113 0.20 -20.18 0.80
CA LEU A 113 -1.04 -19.47 1.13
C LEU A 113 -1.23 -19.33 2.64
N ILE A 114 -1.01 -20.39 3.41
CA ILE A 114 -1.11 -20.34 4.89
C ILE A 114 -0.14 -19.29 5.43
N MET A 115 1.12 -19.27 4.98
CA MET A 115 2.09 -18.30 5.46
C MET A 115 1.75 -16.87 5.04
N PHE A 116 1.23 -16.66 3.83
CA PHE A 116 0.75 -15.36 3.38
C PHE A 116 -0.42 -14.85 4.26
N PHE A 117 -1.47 -15.68 4.46
CA PHE A 117 -2.60 -15.31 5.31
C PHE A 117 -2.22 -15.17 6.79
N THR A 118 -1.26 -15.97 7.27
CA THR A 118 -0.69 -15.79 8.62
C THR A 118 -0.06 -14.42 8.77
N GLY A 119 0.67 -13.96 7.73
CA GLY A 119 1.21 -12.60 7.67
C GLY A 119 0.10 -11.55 7.75
N THR A 120 -0.94 -11.69 6.94
CA THR A 120 -2.11 -10.80 6.96
C THR A 120 -2.78 -10.76 8.34
N VAL A 121 -3.05 -11.93 8.95
CA VAL A 121 -3.65 -12.02 10.30
C VAL A 121 -2.73 -11.38 11.33
N GLY A 122 -1.42 -11.60 11.23
CA GLY A 122 -0.42 -10.99 12.12
C GLY A 122 -0.43 -9.44 12.05
N ILE A 123 -0.72 -8.88 10.88
CA ILE A 123 -0.89 -7.43 10.74
C ILE A 123 -2.25 -7.00 11.34
N VAL A 124 -3.33 -7.70 11.02
CA VAL A 124 -4.69 -7.36 11.48
C VAL A 124 -4.79 -7.33 13.01
N ILE A 125 -4.21 -8.32 13.69
CA ILE A 125 -4.24 -8.38 15.17
C ILE A 125 -3.10 -7.59 15.81
N GLY A 126 -1.97 -7.45 15.12
CA GLY A 126 -0.78 -6.78 15.66
C GLY A 126 -0.97 -5.28 15.87
N GLY A 127 -1.71 -4.60 14.99
CA GLY A 127 -2.01 -3.17 15.13
C GLY A 127 -2.74 -2.82 16.42
N PRO A 128 -3.92 -3.40 16.69
CA PRO A 128 -4.64 -3.14 17.95
C PRO A 128 -3.85 -3.56 19.18
N ILE A 129 -3.13 -4.68 19.14
CA ILE A 129 -2.27 -5.11 20.28
C ILE A 129 -1.14 -4.11 20.50
N ALA A 130 -0.50 -3.60 19.44
CA ALA A 130 0.55 -2.59 19.56
C ALA A 130 0.02 -1.28 20.18
N ILE A 131 -1.18 -0.84 19.79
CA ILE A 131 -1.85 0.31 20.42
C ILE A 131 -2.05 0.08 21.92
N LEU A 132 -2.65 -1.06 22.31
CA LEU A 132 -2.90 -1.38 23.71
C LEU A 132 -1.60 -1.47 24.54
N LEU A 133 -0.54 -2.05 23.98
CA LEU A 133 0.74 -2.16 24.66
C LEU A 133 1.42 -0.79 24.83
N ILE A 134 1.41 0.04 23.81
CA ILE A 134 2.05 1.35 23.87
C ILE A 134 1.21 2.32 24.73
N SER A 135 -0.13 2.27 24.66
CA SER A 135 -0.99 3.12 25.48
C SER A 135 -0.76 2.92 26.99
N ALA A 136 -0.39 1.71 27.40
CA ALA A 136 -0.09 1.42 28.80
C ALA A 136 1.16 2.14 29.33
N PHE A 137 2.08 2.56 28.44
CA PHE A 137 3.33 3.23 28.85
C PHE A 137 3.41 4.69 28.36
N SER A 138 2.73 5.01 27.26
CA SER A 138 2.76 6.32 26.60
C SER A 138 1.43 6.59 25.89
N PRO A 139 0.37 6.95 26.65
CA PRO A 139 -0.96 7.20 26.10
C PRO A 139 -0.97 8.31 25.02
N GLU A 140 -0.12 9.34 25.20
CA GLU A 140 0.02 10.45 24.28
C GLU A 140 0.49 10.00 22.88
N THR A 141 1.27 8.92 22.78
CA THR A 141 1.76 8.37 21.51
C THR A 141 0.64 7.80 20.65
N VAL A 142 -0.41 7.26 21.25
CA VAL A 142 -1.55 6.60 20.55
C VAL A 142 -2.80 7.50 20.50
N GLY A 143 -2.74 8.68 21.10
CA GLY A 143 -3.85 9.61 21.21
C GLY A 143 -4.19 10.36 19.92
N GLY A 144 -4.70 11.58 20.09
CA GLY A 144 -5.15 12.44 19.02
C GLY A 144 -6.67 12.40 18.84
N ALA A 145 -7.22 13.46 18.26
CA ALA A 145 -8.65 13.62 18.03
C ALA A 145 -8.95 13.84 16.53
N ASP A 146 -10.16 13.58 16.14
CA ASP A 146 -10.67 13.80 14.78
C ASP A 146 -9.74 13.23 13.70
N PHE A 147 -9.30 14.05 12.74
CA PHE A 147 -8.43 13.63 11.64
C PHE A 147 -6.97 13.43 12.05
N ASP A 148 -6.59 13.87 13.25
CA ASP A 148 -5.25 13.69 13.82
C ASP A 148 -5.13 12.43 14.69
N ALA A 149 -6.23 11.69 14.90
CA ALA A 149 -6.21 10.47 15.69
C ALA A 149 -5.21 9.46 15.12
N VAL A 150 -4.28 8.99 15.97
CA VAL A 150 -3.16 8.13 15.55
C VAL A 150 -3.65 6.82 14.90
N TRP A 151 -4.74 6.22 15.40
CA TRP A 151 -5.30 5.02 14.78
C TRP A 151 -5.69 5.22 13.30
N ARG A 152 -6.11 6.44 12.90
CA ARG A 152 -6.39 6.78 11.49
C ARG A 152 -5.10 6.77 10.66
N GLY A 153 -4.02 7.32 11.19
CA GLY A 153 -2.71 7.24 10.55
C GLY A 153 -2.21 5.80 10.43
N LEU A 154 -2.31 5.02 11.51
CA LEU A 154 -1.93 3.61 11.52
C LEU A 154 -2.76 2.75 10.56
N SER A 155 -3.98 3.17 10.18
CA SER A 155 -4.75 2.51 9.13
C SER A 155 -3.99 2.46 7.81
N THR A 156 -3.20 3.49 7.52
CA THR A 156 -2.38 3.55 6.30
C THR A 156 -1.25 2.53 6.32
N LEU A 157 -0.65 2.28 7.50
CA LEU A 157 0.34 1.20 7.68
C LEU A 157 -0.29 -0.17 7.46
N ALA A 158 -1.50 -0.40 8.02
CA ALA A 158 -2.25 -1.64 7.77
C ALA A 158 -2.49 -1.85 6.27
N GLY A 159 -2.89 -0.79 5.54
CA GLY A 159 -3.05 -0.81 4.09
C GLY A 159 -1.76 -1.15 3.35
N SER A 160 -0.66 -0.50 3.73
CA SER A 160 0.67 -0.75 3.16
C SER A 160 1.15 -2.18 3.41
N TRP A 161 1.02 -2.65 4.66
CA TRP A 161 1.56 -3.94 5.10
C TRP A 161 0.70 -5.15 4.74
N ILE A 162 -0.50 -4.97 4.20
CA ILE A 162 -1.32 -6.07 3.67
C ILE A 162 -1.38 -6.01 2.15
N GLY A 163 -1.51 -4.81 1.57
CA GLY A 163 -1.81 -4.63 0.17
C GLY A 163 -0.95 -3.61 -0.57
N GLY A 164 0.14 -3.10 0.07
CA GLY A 164 1.07 -2.16 -0.56
C GLY A 164 0.52 -0.75 -0.75
N GLY A 165 1.29 0.10 -1.45
CA GLY A 165 1.07 1.55 -1.54
C GLY A 165 -0.30 2.00 -2.04
N ALA A 166 -0.94 1.25 -2.94
CA ALA A 166 -2.29 1.56 -3.40
C ALA A 166 -3.33 1.43 -2.27
N ASN A 167 -3.24 0.37 -1.47
CA ASN A 167 -4.12 0.17 -0.31
C ASN A 167 -3.78 1.16 0.82
N GLN A 168 -2.50 1.49 1.00
CA GLN A 168 -2.05 2.53 1.94
C GLN A 168 -2.76 3.87 1.66
N THR A 169 -2.74 4.31 0.41
CA THR A 169 -3.37 5.57 0.00
C THR A 169 -4.90 5.49 0.03
N ALA A 170 -5.48 4.32 -0.27
CA ALA A 170 -6.91 4.10 -0.10
C ALA A 170 -7.34 4.28 1.36
N MET A 171 -6.57 3.75 2.32
CA MET A 171 -6.85 3.90 3.75
C MET A 171 -6.71 5.36 4.22
N LEU A 172 -5.73 6.10 3.70
CA LEU A 172 -5.60 7.54 3.96
C LEU A 172 -6.90 8.30 3.62
N GLU A 173 -7.47 7.99 2.45
CA GLU A 173 -8.69 8.62 1.97
C GLU A 173 -9.95 8.15 2.71
N ILE A 174 -10.07 6.83 2.98
CA ILE A 174 -11.23 6.24 3.66
C ILE A 174 -11.34 6.80 5.09
N TYR A 175 -10.24 6.81 5.83
CA TYR A 175 -10.22 7.22 7.23
C TYR A 175 -9.84 8.69 7.43
N LYS A 176 -9.55 9.42 6.34
CA LYS A 176 -9.31 10.87 6.34
C LYS A 176 -8.27 11.31 7.36
N TYR A 177 -7.17 10.55 7.50
CA TYR A 177 -6.06 11.01 8.34
C TYR A 177 -5.50 12.32 7.80
N ASN A 178 -5.04 13.20 8.69
CA ASN A 178 -4.49 14.49 8.32
C ASN A 178 -3.31 14.35 7.33
N PRO A 179 -3.45 14.79 6.09
CA PRO A 179 -2.41 14.62 5.08
C PRO A 179 -1.09 15.34 5.41
N ALA A 180 -1.14 16.43 6.19
CA ALA A 180 0.07 17.13 6.61
C ALA A 180 0.94 16.25 7.52
N LYS A 181 0.31 15.45 8.41
CA LYS A 181 0.99 14.52 9.33
C LYS A 181 1.30 13.16 8.70
N TYR A 182 0.79 12.88 7.50
CA TYR A 182 0.95 11.58 6.85
C TYR A 182 2.41 11.21 6.60
N GLY A 183 3.29 12.20 6.45
CA GLY A 183 4.73 11.99 6.32
C GLY A 183 5.35 11.14 7.43
N GLY A 184 4.89 11.33 8.68
CA GLY A 184 5.31 10.50 9.82
C GLY A 184 4.93 9.03 9.64
N MET A 185 3.74 8.72 9.15
CA MET A 185 3.30 7.35 8.88
C MET A 185 4.12 6.70 7.76
N VAL A 186 4.39 7.43 6.67
CA VAL A 186 5.24 6.95 5.57
C VAL A 186 6.66 6.67 6.07
N PHE A 187 7.19 7.52 6.94
CA PHE A 187 8.52 7.33 7.54
C PHE A 187 8.57 6.06 8.40
N VAL A 188 7.58 5.85 9.27
CA VAL A 188 7.47 4.63 10.11
C VAL A 188 7.36 3.38 9.23
N ASP A 189 6.51 3.41 8.20
CA ASP A 189 6.35 2.32 7.24
C ASP A 189 7.71 1.91 6.65
N ILE A 190 8.43 2.87 6.09
CA ILE A 190 9.71 2.62 5.43
C ILE A 190 10.76 2.11 6.41
N VAL A 191 10.90 2.73 7.57
CA VAL A 191 11.92 2.34 8.56
C VAL A 191 11.66 0.92 9.06
N VAL A 192 10.44 0.62 9.48
CA VAL A 192 10.10 -0.69 10.07
C VAL A 192 10.13 -1.79 9.02
N ALA A 193 9.59 -1.56 7.82
CA ALA A 193 9.62 -2.54 6.74
C ALA A 193 11.05 -2.87 6.28
N ASN A 194 11.95 -1.87 6.21
CA ASN A 194 13.35 -2.11 5.84
C ASN A 194 14.12 -2.85 6.92
N ILE A 195 13.89 -2.53 8.21
CA ILE A 195 14.48 -3.30 9.32
C ILE A 195 14.06 -4.76 9.23
N TRP A 196 12.76 -5.01 9.01
CA TRP A 196 12.23 -6.36 8.88
C TRP A 196 12.78 -7.09 7.66
N MET A 197 12.84 -6.44 6.50
CA MET A 197 13.45 -7.01 5.30
C MET A 197 14.92 -7.37 5.52
N ALA A 198 15.69 -6.52 6.21
CA ALA A 198 17.09 -6.82 6.54
C ALA A 198 17.21 -8.06 7.43
N ILE A 199 16.33 -8.22 8.44
CA ILE A 199 16.29 -9.42 9.30
C ILE A 199 16.01 -10.68 8.46
N ILE A 200 15.04 -10.61 7.55
CA ILE A 200 14.73 -11.72 6.63
C ILE A 200 15.93 -12.06 5.74
N LEU A 201 16.58 -11.07 5.12
CA LEU A 201 17.73 -11.29 4.24
C LEU A 201 18.93 -11.90 4.99
N ILE A 202 19.18 -11.46 6.23
CA ILE A 202 20.21 -12.08 7.10
C ILE A 202 19.85 -13.55 7.39
N GLY A 203 18.55 -13.83 7.61
CA GLY A 203 18.04 -15.18 7.81
C GLY A 203 18.26 -16.10 6.61
N ILE A 204 18.23 -15.59 5.37
CA ILE A 204 18.49 -16.38 4.15
C ILE A 204 19.89 -17.00 4.18
N GLY A 205 20.89 -16.25 4.66
CA GLY A 205 22.25 -16.78 4.85
C GLY A 205 22.36 -17.92 5.88
N LYS A 206 21.30 -18.12 6.69
CA LYS A 206 21.20 -19.16 7.73
C LYS A 206 20.03 -20.12 7.50
N LYS A 207 19.46 -20.16 6.29
CA LYS A 207 18.23 -20.89 5.95
C LYS A 207 18.26 -22.34 6.40
N ASP A 208 19.36 -23.07 6.16
CA ASP A 208 19.46 -24.49 6.51
C ASP A 208 19.36 -24.74 8.03
N LYS A 209 19.91 -23.82 8.85
CA LYS A 209 19.77 -23.90 10.32
C LYS A 209 18.34 -23.56 10.75
N ILE A 210 17.71 -22.57 10.11
CA ILE A 210 16.34 -22.18 10.40
C ILE A 210 15.38 -23.30 9.98
N ASP A 211 15.54 -23.88 8.77
CA ASP A 211 14.72 -24.97 8.27
C ASP A 211 14.84 -26.21 9.16
N LYS A 212 16.06 -26.55 9.62
CA LYS A 212 16.27 -27.63 10.59
C LYS A 212 15.56 -27.36 11.91
N TRP A 213 15.60 -26.12 12.42
CA TRP A 213 14.90 -25.73 13.65
C TRP A 213 13.38 -25.73 13.48
N LEU A 214 12.85 -25.32 12.32
CA LEU A 214 11.43 -25.39 11.96
C LEU A 214 10.97 -26.83 11.70
N LYS A 215 11.88 -27.79 11.54
CA LYS A 215 11.62 -29.15 11.04
C LYS A 215 10.93 -29.11 9.67
N ALA A 216 11.37 -28.19 8.81
CA ALA A 216 10.72 -27.86 7.55
C ALA A 216 10.78 -29.02 6.54
N ASP A 217 9.68 -29.18 5.80
CA ASP A 217 9.64 -30.03 4.61
C ASP A 217 9.94 -29.17 3.38
N THR A 218 11.15 -29.31 2.86
CA THR A 218 11.66 -28.51 1.74
C THR A 218 11.30 -29.05 0.35
N SER A 219 10.69 -30.23 0.25
CA SER A 219 10.26 -30.83 -1.04
C SER A 219 9.28 -29.92 -1.79
N ALA A 220 8.41 -29.24 -1.06
CA ALA A 220 7.44 -28.29 -1.63
C ALA A 220 8.09 -27.12 -2.40
N ILE A 221 9.36 -26.80 -2.15
CA ILE A 221 10.07 -25.72 -2.87
C ILE A 221 10.50 -26.21 -4.26
N GLU A 222 10.96 -27.43 -4.38
CA GLU A 222 11.41 -28.01 -5.67
C GLU A 222 10.22 -28.15 -6.62
N ASP A 223 9.10 -28.69 -6.16
CA ASP A 223 7.85 -28.78 -6.93
C ASP A 223 7.37 -27.38 -7.40
N LEU A 224 7.54 -26.37 -6.54
CA LEU A 224 7.15 -25.01 -6.86
C LEU A 224 8.03 -24.38 -7.95
N LYS A 225 9.34 -24.61 -7.93
CA LYS A 225 10.27 -24.10 -8.95
C LYS A 225 9.87 -24.55 -10.35
N GLU A 226 9.51 -25.82 -10.51
CA GLU A 226 9.12 -26.38 -11.81
C GLU A 226 7.81 -25.77 -12.33
N ARG A 227 6.80 -25.68 -11.46
CA ARG A 227 5.48 -25.13 -11.84
C ARG A 227 5.56 -23.66 -12.26
N VAL A 228 6.34 -22.86 -11.54
CA VAL A 228 6.45 -21.40 -11.78
C VAL A 228 7.24 -21.09 -13.06
N SER A 229 8.29 -21.87 -13.35
CA SER A 229 9.08 -21.70 -14.58
C SER A 229 8.20 -21.83 -15.83
N ASN A 230 7.29 -22.80 -15.85
CA ASN A 230 6.40 -23.07 -16.99
C ASN A 230 5.34 -21.95 -17.19
N PHE A 231 4.84 -21.34 -16.11
CA PHE A 231 3.82 -20.28 -16.18
C PHE A 231 4.38 -18.97 -16.75
N THR A 232 5.54 -18.52 -16.29
CA THR A 232 6.11 -17.21 -16.67
C THR A 232 6.38 -17.11 -18.16
N GLN A 233 6.77 -18.21 -18.81
CA GLN A 233 7.04 -18.24 -20.25
C GLN A 233 5.76 -18.14 -21.11
N SER A 234 4.61 -18.57 -20.59
CA SER A 234 3.36 -18.66 -21.37
C SER A 234 2.61 -17.34 -21.58
N VAL A 235 2.85 -16.30 -20.75
CA VAL A 235 2.06 -15.04 -20.76
C VAL A 235 2.82 -13.82 -21.30
N LYS A 236 4.13 -13.89 -21.47
CA LYS A 236 4.96 -12.75 -21.90
C LYS A 236 4.73 -12.40 -23.37
N ARG A 237 4.38 -11.16 -23.67
CA ARG A 237 4.25 -10.64 -25.04
C ARG A 237 4.69 -9.17 -25.14
N THR A 238 5.03 -8.75 -26.35
CA THR A 238 5.28 -7.32 -26.63
C THR A 238 3.93 -6.59 -26.72
N PRO A 239 3.71 -5.54 -25.91
CA PRO A 239 2.46 -4.80 -25.92
C PRO A 239 2.27 -4.01 -27.21
N THR A 240 1.03 -3.93 -27.69
CA THR A 240 0.59 -3.09 -28.81
C THR A 240 -0.15 -1.85 -28.28
N LEU A 241 -0.35 -0.84 -29.14
CA LEU A 241 -1.20 0.31 -28.81
C LEU A 241 -2.62 -0.13 -28.44
N THR A 242 -3.15 -1.13 -29.14
CA THR A 242 -4.47 -1.72 -28.85
C THR A 242 -4.53 -2.29 -27.44
N ASP A 243 -3.47 -3.00 -27.00
CA ASP A 243 -3.40 -3.52 -25.63
C ASP A 243 -3.50 -2.39 -24.59
N PHE A 244 -2.76 -1.29 -24.80
CA PHE A 244 -2.79 -0.15 -23.90
C PHE A 244 -4.17 0.50 -23.83
N ILE A 245 -4.82 0.73 -24.99
CA ILE A 245 -6.16 1.33 -25.03
C ILE A 245 -7.20 0.43 -24.34
N ILE A 246 -7.14 -0.89 -24.56
CA ILE A 246 -8.08 -1.83 -23.91
C ILE A 246 -7.82 -1.86 -22.39
N MET A 247 -6.58 -1.89 -21.94
CA MET A 247 -6.26 -1.83 -20.51
C MET A 247 -6.81 -0.57 -19.84
N LEU A 248 -6.63 0.58 -20.49
CA LEU A 248 -7.17 1.86 -19.99
C LEU A 248 -8.70 1.88 -20.02
N ALA A 249 -9.32 1.32 -21.06
CA ALA A 249 -10.78 1.19 -21.15
C ALA A 249 -11.34 0.31 -20.03
N ILE A 250 -10.72 -0.84 -19.74
CA ILE A 250 -11.09 -1.70 -18.61
C ILE A 250 -10.94 -0.96 -17.29
N ALA A 251 -9.80 -0.31 -17.07
CA ALA A 251 -9.52 0.39 -15.82
C ALA A 251 -10.50 1.53 -15.59
N PHE A 252 -10.57 2.48 -16.51
CA PHE A 252 -11.41 3.67 -16.35
C PHE A 252 -12.91 3.38 -16.52
N GLY A 253 -13.31 2.39 -17.33
CA GLY A 253 -14.68 1.90 -17.39
C GLY A 253 -15.14 1.34 -16.04
N THR A 254 -14.29 0.55 -15.38
CA THR A 254 -14.53 0.04 -14.02
C THR A 254 -14.62 1.18 -13.01
N VAL A 255 -13.72 2.17 -13.10
CA VAL A 255 -13.75 3.37 -12.24
C VAL A 255 -15.03 4.17 -12.44
N GLY A 256 -15.45 4.38 -13.69
CA GLY A 256 -16.73 5.07 -14.00
C GLY A 256 -17.93 4.34 -13.41
N PHE A 257 -17.97 3.01 -13.53
CA PHE A 257 -19.01 2.20 -12.87
C PHE A 257 -18.91 2.31 -11.34
N GLY A 258 -17.69 2.31 -10.78
CA GLY A 258 -17.45 2.50 -9.36
C GLY A 258 -17.95 3.83 -8.82
N HIS A 259 -17.78 4.92 -9.57
CA HIS A 259 -18.35 6.23 -9.23
C HIS A 259 -19.87 6.21 -9.25
N PHE A 260 -20.47 5.61 -10.29
CA PHE A 260 -21.93 5.52 -10.43
C PHE A 260 -22.58 4.70 -9.30
N ALA A 261 -22.13 3.47 -9.12
CA ALA A 261 -22.67 2.57 -8.12
C ALA A 261 -22.28 2.99 -6.68
N GLY A 262 -21.07 3.56 -6.52
CA GLY A 262 -20.58 4.04 -5.23
C GLY A 262 -21.38 5.19 -4.67
N ALA A 263 -21.83 6.12 -5.50
CA ALA A 263 -22.73 7.21 -5.07
C ALA A 263 -24.02 6.65 -4.47
N TYR A 264 -24.68 5.72 -5.18
CA TYR A 264 -25.91 5.10 -4.70
C TYR A 264 -25.72 4.31 -3.40
N LEU A 265 -24.66 3.48 -3.33
CA LEU A 265 -24.40 2.68 -2.14
C LEU A 265 -24.01 3.53 -0.93
N SER A 266 -23.24 4.60 -1.12
CA SER A 266 -22.87 5.51 -0.02
C SER A 266 -24.09 6.14 0.62
N ASP A 267 -25.09 6.56 -0.17
CA ASP A 267 -26.32 7.17 0.34
C ASP A 267 -27.17 6.15 1.12
N VAL A 268 -27.33 4.93 0.59
CA VAL A 268 -28.03 3.84 1.27
C VAL A 268 -27.40 3.51 2.60
N PHE A 269 -26.07 3.29 2.62
CA PHE A 269 -25.39 2.91 3.84
C PHE A 269 -25.20 4.07 4.82
N ALA A 270 -25.13 5.32 4.35
CA ALA A 270 -25.13 6.49 5.23
C ALA A 270 -26.45 6.59 6.00
N SER A 271 -27.61 6.35 5.32
CA SER A 271 -28.90 6.33 5.98
C SER A 271 -29.05 5.18 6.98
N MET A 272 -28.55 3.98 6.63
CA MET A 272 -28.54 2.83 7.53
C MET A 272 -27.67 3.07 8.78
N THR A 273 -26.46 3.62 8.61
CA THR A 273 -25.58 3.93 9.74
C THR A 273 -26.14 5.04 10.62
N ALA A 274 -26.79 6.04 10.05
CA ALA A 274 -27.45 7.11 10.80
C ALA A 274 -28.60 6.59 11.67
N SER A 275 -29.30 5.53 11.26
CA SER A 275 -30.41 4.90 11.99
C SER A 275 -29.98 3.96 13.11
N MET A 276 -28.68 3.66 13.25
CA MET A 276 -28.18 2.81 14.35
C MET A 276 -28.36 3.53 15.70
N GLU A 277 -28.87 2.83 16.70
CA GLU A 277 -29.08 3.39 18.05
C GLU A 277 -27.75 3.71 18.75
N SER A 278 -26.76 2.82 18.64
CA SER A 278 -25.45 2.95 19.28
C SER A 278 -24.54 3.93 18.55
N GLN A 279 -24.13 5.01 19.24
CA GLN A 279 -23.14 5.97 18.71
C GLN A 279 -21.80 5.29 18.37
N THR A 280 -21.38 4.28 19.17
CA THR A 280 -20.15 3.54 18.92
C THR A 280 -20.20 2.81 17.57
N TRP A 281 -21.29 2.10 17.29
CA TRP A 281 -21.44 1.40 16.01
C TRP A 281 -21.59 2.38 14.83
N ARG A 282 -22.30 3.51 15.02
CA ARG A 282 -22.33 4.58 14.01
C ARG A 282 -20.95 5.07 13.62
N ASN A 283 -20.08 5.30 14.62
CA ASN A 283 -18.71 5.75 14.35
C ASN A 283 -17.88 4.68 13.63
N ILE A 284 -17.95 3.42 14.12
CA ILE A 284 -17.22 2.30 13.51
C ILE A 284 -17.60 2.09 12.05
N PHE A 285 -18.88 2.16 11.72
CA PHE A 285 -19.36 1.94 10.35
C PHE A 285 -19.50 3.22 9.51
N SER A 286 -19.05 4.36 10.01
CA SER A 286 -19.14 5.65 9.28
C SER A 286 -18.49 5.63 7.90
N PHE A 287 -17.44 4.79 7.70
CA PHE A 287 -16.78 4.63 6.40
C PHE A 287 -17.73 4.07 5.30
N LEU A 288 -18.79 3.34 5.68
CA LEU A 288 -19.78 2.84 4.71
C LEU A 288 -20.58 3.97 4.06
N GLY A 289 -20.68 5.14 4.69
CA GLY A 289 -21.25 6.36 4.08
C GLY A 289 -20.29 7.08 3.14
N SER A 290 -19.07 6.56 2.92
CA SER A 290 -18.09 7.17 2.05
C SER A 290 -18.24 6.69 0.61
N ASN A 291 -18.53 7.61 -0.33
CA ASN A 291 -18.51 7.30 -1.76
C ASN A 291 -17.14 6.75 -2.19
N PHE A 292 -16.05 7.28 -1.63
CA PHE A 292 -14.71 6.82 -1.96
C PHE A 292 -14.46 5.37 -1.52
N PHE A 293 -14.96 4.97 -0.35
CA PHE A 293 -14.89 3.57 0.09
C PHE A 293 -15.54 2.63 -0.94
N TRP A 294 -16.75 2.98 -1.42
CA TRP A 294 -17.45 2.17 -2.39
C TRP A 294 -16.78 2.18 -3.76
N LEU A 295 -16.25 3.32 -4.19
CA LEU A 295 -15.44 3.42 -5.41
C LEU A 295 -14.28 2.42 -5.40
N ILE A 296 -13.49 2.40 -4.32
CA ILE A 296 -12.35 1.47 -4.17
C ILE A 296 -12.83 0.02 -4.10
N SER A 297 -13.86 -0.26 -3.28
CA SER A 297 -14.39 -1.62 -3.08
C SER A 297 -14.94 -2.20 -4.39
N ILE A 298 -15.77 -1.43 -5.11
CA ILE A 298 -16.36 -1.86 -6.38
C ILE A 298 -15.25 -2.08 -7.43
N SER A 299 -14.30 -1.14 -7.52
CA SER A 299 -13.18 -1.25 -8.47
C SER A 299 -12.35 -2.52 -8.19
N THR A 300 -12.06 -2.81 -6.93
CA THR A 300 -11.30 -4.01 -6.53
C THR A 300 -12.09 -5.29 -6.81
N ILE A 301 -13.38 -5.35 -6.43
CA ILE A 301 -14.24 -6.51 -6.66
C ILE A 301 -14.38 -6.78 -8.17
N ALA A 302 -14.66 -5.74 -8.97
CA ALA A 302 -14.78 -5.88 -10.41
C ALA A 302 -13.46 -6.39 -11.04
N ALA A 303 -12.32 -5.89 -10.58
CA ALA A 303 -11.01 -6.36 -11.04
C ALA A 303 -10.76 -7.83 -10.68
N VAL A 304 -11.13 -8.26 -9.47
CA VAL A 304 -11.08 -9.67 -9.07
C VAL A 304 -11.96 -10.52 -9.99
N VAL A 305 -13.20 -10.10 -10.27
CA VAL A 305 -14.09 -10.82 -11.20
C VAL A 305 -13.48 -10.89 -12.60
N LEU A 306 -12.95 -9.79 -13.11
CA LEU A 306 -12.30 -9.74 -14.42
C LEU A 306 -11.04 -10.60 -14.48
N SER A 307 -10.33 -10.82 -13.37
CA SER A 307 -9.14 -11.68 -13.33
C SER A 307 -9.45 -13.16 -13.61
N PHE A 308 -10.71 -13.60 -13.49
CA PHE A 308 -11.15 -14.92 -13.93
C PHE A 308 -11.37 -15.02 -15.45
N THR A 309 -11.33 -13.90 -16.16
CA THR A 309 -11.53 -13.83 -17.61
C THR A 309 -10.20 -13.76 -18.37
N LYS A 310 -10.25 -13.65 -19.70
CA LYS A 310 -9.07 -13.40 -20.54
C LYS A 310 -8.40 -12.04 -20.27
N ALA A 311 -9.06 -11.15 -19.52
CA ALA A 311 -8.54 -9.85 -19.19
C ALA A 311 -7.25 -9.92 -18.34
N LYS A 312 -7.04 -10.97 -17.54
CA LYS A 312 -5.78 -11.21 -16.82
C LYS A 312 -4.55 -11.29 -17.74
N ASN A 313 -4.74 -11.69 -19.01
CA ASN A 313 -3.64 -11.83 -19.97
C ASN A 313 -3.00 -10.47 -20.34
N TYR A 314 -3.65 -9.34 -20.00
CA TYR A 314 -3.06 -8.02 -20.17
C TYR A 314 -1.88 -7.76 -19.22
N GLU A 315 -1.68 -8.59 -18.21
CA GLU A 315 -0.42 -8.57 -17.44
C GLU A 315 0.79 -8.85 -18.34
N GLY A 316 0.67 -9.77 -19.29
CA GLY A 316 1.72 -10.00 -20.31
C GLY A 316 2.04 -8.78 -21.18
N ALA A 317 1.11 -7.82 -21.28
CA ALA A 317 1.28 -6.53 -21.93
C ALA A 317 1.63 -5.39 -20.95
N GLY A 318 1.74 -5.64 -19.65
CA GLY A 318 2.22 -4.69 -18.65
C GLY A 318 1.13 -3.92 -17.89
N ALA A 319 -0.03 -4.53 -17.63
CA ALA A 319 -1.12 -3.91 -16.88
C ALA A 319 -0.65 -3.39 -15.51
N SER A 320 0.07 -4.19 -14.73
CA SER A 320 0.63 -3.79 -13.43
C SER A 320 1.62 -2.63 -13.54
N LYS A 321 2.37 -2.53 -14.63
CA LYS A 321 3.31 -1.41 -14.87
C LYS A 321 2.58 -0.08 -15.05
N ILE A 322 1.46 -0.07 -15.80
CA ILE A 322 0.63 1.13 -15.95
C ILE A 322 0.00 1.49 -14.60
N GLY A 323 -0.52 0.51 -13.86
CA GLY A 323 -1.02 0.71 -12.51
C GLY A 323 0.03 1.34 -11.59
N SER A 324 1.28 0.87 -11.66
CA SER A 324 2.38 1.46 -10.89
C SER A 324 2.66 2.92 -11.29
N ILE A 325 2.61 3.27 -12.58
CA ILE A 325 2.75 4.68 -13.02
C ILE A 325 1.67 5.54 -12.36
N PHE A 326 0.41 5.10 -12.35
CA PHE A 326 -0.68 5.84 -11.72
C PHE A 326 -0.48 6.03 -10.21
N ILE A 327 0.05 5.00 -9.51
CA ILE A 327 0.40 5.11 -8.09
C ILE A 327 1.53 6.12 -7.88
N TYR A 328 2.57 6.12 -8.70
CA TYR A 328 3.67 7.10 -8.53
C TYR A 328 3.21 8.54 -8.78
N VAL A 329 2.31 8.77 -9.73
CA VAL A 329 1.69 10.10 -9.92
C VAL A 329 0.91 10.52 -8.68
N LEU A 330 0.09 9.61 -8.11
CA LEU A 330 -0.64 9.88 -6.88
C LEU A 330 0.32 10.16 -5.71
N VAL A 331 1.37 9.36 -5.55
CA VAL A 331 2.40 9.50 -4.51
C VAL A 331 3.03 10.90 -4.56
N ALA A 332 3.38 11.39 -5.74
CA ALA A 332 3.93 12.74 -5.90
C ALA A 332 2.93 13.84 -5.48
N THR A 333 1.64 13.66 -5.82
CA THR A 333 0.59 14.62 -5.39
C THR A 333 0.30 14.55 -3.89
N ILE A 334 0.48 13.39 -3.24
CA ILE A 334 0.40 13.26 -1.78
C ILE A 334 1.60 13.95 -1.14
N GLY A 335 2.80 13.72 -1.68
CA GLY A 335 4.02 14.40 -1.21
C GLY A 335 3.87 15.92 -1.18
N MET A 336 3.19 16.50 -2.18
CA MET A 336 2.86 17.94 -2.18
C MET A 336 1.97 18.35 -0.98
N LYS A 337 1.23 17.44 -0.36
CA LYS A 337 0.38 17.72 0.82
C LYS A 337 1.09 17.46 2.15
N MET A 338 2.27 16.88 2.14
CA MET A 338 3.03 16.56 3.34
C MET A 338 3.78 17.77 3.86
N ASP A 339 3.82 17.89 5.19
CA ASP A 339 4.68 18.87 5.89
C ASP A 339 5.87 18.14 6.50
N LEU A 340 7.07 18.47 6.00
CA LEU A 340 8.30 17.83 6.48
C LEU A 340 8.65 18.17 7.92
N THR A 341 8.15 19.29 8.45
CA THR A 341 8.39 19.68 9.84
C THR A 341 7.66 18.78 10.82
N LEU A 342 6.56 18.15 10.40
CA LEU A 342 5.72 17.29 11.23
C LEU A 342 6.13 15.80 11.21
N ILE A 343 7.15 15.40 10.43
CA ILE A 343 7.56 13.99 10.32
C ILE A 343 8.00 13.42 11.68
N PHE A 344 8.65 14.25 12.50
CA PHE A 344 9.21 13.83 13.78
C PHE A 344 8.38 14.25 15.00
N ASP A 345 7.16 14.76 14.79
CA ASP A 345 6.27 15.20 15.90
C ASP A 345 5.95 14.07 16.87
N ASN A 346 5.89 12.84 16.39
CA ASN A 346 5.59 11.67 17.22
C ASN A 346 6.55 10.52 16.92
N VAL A 347 7.74 10.57 17.51
CA VAL A 347 8.76 9.52 17.35
C VAL A 347 8.29 8.17 17.93
N GLY A 348 7.37 8.19 18.88
CA GLY A 348 6.76 7.01 19.48
C GLY A 348 6.04 6.11 18.46
N LEU A 349 5.63 6.65 17.31
CA LEU A 349 5.04 5.86 16.21
C LEU A 349 5.99 4.76 15.70
N ILE A 350 7.31 4.97 15.76
CA ILE A 350 8.29 3.93 15.39
C ILE A 350 8.19 2.76 16.37
N ALA A 351 8.02 3.03 17.67
CA ALA A 351 7.85 1.98 18.68
C ALA A 351 6.58 1.17 18.41
N ILE A 352 5.45 1.83 18.06
CA ILE A 352 4.22 1.13 17.65
C ILE A 352 4.51 0.22 16.46
N GLY A 353 5.15 0.74 15.41
CA GLY A 353 5.49 -0.02 14.22
C GLY A 353 6.38 -1.24 14.51
N LEU A 354 7.40 -1.08 15.37
CA LEU A 354 8.30 -2.17 15.77
C LEU A 354 7.58 -3.25 16.59
N VAL A 355 6.74 -2.87 17.56
CA VAL A 355 5.93 -3.82 18.34
C VAL A 355 4.96 -4.55 17.43
N TRP A 356 4.30 -3.85 16.53
CA TRP A 356 3.39 -4.43 15.56
C TRP A 356 4.11 -5.45 14.66
N MET A 357 5.27 -5.07 14.10
CA MET A 357 6.09 -5.97 13.29
C MET A 357 6.60 -7.18 14.07
N ALA A 358 6.94 -7.02 15.35
CA ALA A 358 7.35 -8.13 16.21
C ALA A 358 6.21 -9.15 16.42
N ILE A 359 4.95 -8.69 16.57
CA ILE A 359 3.78 -9.54 16.67
C ILE A 359 3.55 -10.30 15.37
N HIS A 360 3.61 -9.60 14.21
CA HIS A 360 3.53 -10.20 12.89
C HIS A 360 4.60 -11.29 12.68
N ALA A 361 5.86 -10.98 13.00
CA ALA A 361 6.97 -11.91 12.89
C ALA A 361 6.81 -13.12 13.82
N GLY A 362 6.40 -12.88 15.07
CA GLY A 362 6.17 -13.93 16.07
C GLY A 362 5.10 -14.93 15.62
N LEU A 363 3.98 -14.43 15.09
CA LEU A 363 2.92 -15.28 14.57
C LEU A 363 3.38 -16.11 13.37
N LEU A 364 4.10 -15.50 12.44
CA LEU A 364 4.68 -16.20 11.28
C LEU A 364 5.63 -17.33 11.72
N ILE A 365 6.51 -17.06 12.67
CA ILE A 365 7.45 -18.06 13.19
C ILE A 365 6.69 -19.21 13.89
N LEU A 366 5.70 -18.88 14.70
CA LEU A 366 4.87 -19.87 15.39
C LEU A 366 4.17 -20.80 14.39
N VAL A 367 3.46 -20.25 13.41
CA VAL A 367 2.72 -21.02 12.42
C VAL A 367 3.67 -21.80 11.51
N ALA A 368 4.78 -21.21 11.07
CA ALA A 368 5.79 -21.90 10.26
C ALA A 368 6.30 -23.17 10.98
N LYS A 369 6.52 -23.07 12.29
CA LYS A 369 6.96 -24.21 13.10
C LYS A 369 5.89 -25.28 13.25
N LEU A 370 4.62 -24.89 13.42
CA LEU A 370 3.47 -25.81 13.56
C LEU A 370 3.23 -26.60 12.28
N ILE A 371 3.23 -25.94 11.11
CA ILE A 371 2.98 -26.61 9.83
C ILE A 371 4.26 -27.12 9.14
N ARG A 372 5.42 -26.98 9.78
CA ARG A 372 6.73 -27.35 9.24
C ARG A 372 6.99 -26.69 7.89
N ALA A 373 6.64 -25.39 7.80
CA ALA A 373 6.87 -24.61 6.57
C ALA A 373 8.36 -24.25 6.46
N PRO A 374 8.97 -24.36 5.26
CA PRO A 374 10.28 -23.82 4.97
C PRO A 374 10.36 -22.32 5.23
N TYR A 375 11.53 -21.86 5.64
CA TYR A 375 11.82 -20.44 5.85
C TYR A 375 11.50 -19.58 4.64
N PHE A 376 11.64 -20.15 3.45
CA PHE A 376 11.22 -19.53 2.20
C PHE A 376 9.77 -19.02 2.25
N PHE A 377 8.82 -19.87 2.64
CA PHE A 377 7.39 -19.47 2.68
C PHE A 377 7.11 -18.43 3.78
N LEU A 378 7.81 -18.52 4.92
CA LEU A 378 7.75 -17.49 5.96
C LEU A 378 8.24 -16.15 5.42
N ALA A 379 9.43 -16.12 4.84
CA ALA A 379 10.07 -14.91 4.35
C ALA A 379 9.29 -14.25 3.20
N VAL A 380 8.91 -15.05 2.19
CA VAL A 380 8.21 -14.53 1.01
C VAL A 380 6.74 -14.21 1.32
N GLY A 381 6.06 -15.03 2.14
CA GLY A 381 4.69 -14.74 2.60
C GLY A 381 4.61 -13.47 3.42
N SER A 382 5.59 -13.22 4.31
CA SER A 382 5.70 -11.96 5.04
C SER A 382 5.96 -10.77 4.11
N GLN A 383 6.95 -10.88 3.22
CA GLN A 383 7.31 -9.77 2.33
C GLN A 383 6.27 -9.48 1.25
N ALA A 384 5.48 -10.48 0.86
CA ALA A 384 4.33 -10.28 -0.02
C ALA A 384 3.26 -9.38 0.63
N ASN A 385 3.14 -9.45 1.96
CA ASN A 385 2.34 -8.52 2.75
C ASN A 385 3.10 -7.18 2.93
N VAL A 386 4.18 -7.16 3.74
CA VAL A 386 4.82 -5.94 4.25
C VAL A 386 5.48 -5.09 3.15
N GLY A 387 6.13 -5.73 2.18
CA GLY A 387 6.88 -4.99 1.13
C GLY A 387 6.23 -5.06 -0.25
N GLY A 388 5.17 -5.85 -0.40
CA GLY A 388 4.39 -5.97 -1.64
C GLY A 388 5.25 -6.37 -2.85
N ALA A 389 4.83 -5.89 -4.03
CA ALA A 389 5.48 -6.23 -5.31
C ALA A 389 6.89 -5.64 -5.47
N ALA A 390 7.28 -4.68 -4.64
CA ALA A 390 8.61 -4.09 -4.70
C ALA A 390 9.67 -5.01 -4.08
N SER A 391 9.39 -5.66 -2.94
CA SER A 391 10.39 -6.40 -2.17
C SER A 391 10.18 -7.91 -2.16
N ALA A 392 8.95 -8.42 -2.25
CA ALA A 392 8.72 -9.86 -2.22
C ALA A 392 9.42 -10.65 -3.34
N PRO A 393 9.47 -10.15 -4.61
CA PRO A 393 10.25 -10.80 -5.64
C PRO A 393 11.76 -10.82 -5.35
N ILE A 394 12.29 -9.74 -4.76
CA ILE A 394 13.70 -9.62 -4.40
C ILE A 394 14.06 -10.66 -3.33
N VAL A 395 13.23 -10.77 -2.29
CA VAL A 395 13.42 -11.76 -1.23
C VAL A 395 13.28 -13.18 -1.78
N ALA A 396 12.29 -13.46 -2.63
CA ALA A 396 12.12 -14.77 -3.26
C ALA A 396 13.32 -15.12 -4.16
N GLN A 397 13.83 -14.17 -4.95
CA GLN A 397 15.00 -14.34 -5.80
C GLN A 397 16.27 -14.62 -4.99
N ALA A 398 16.40 -14.06 -3.79
CA ALA A 398 17.55 -14.30 -2.92
C ALA A 398 17.63 -15.76 -2.42
N PHE A 399 16.51 -16.49 -2.41
CA PHE A 399 16.54 -17.95 -2.20
C PHE A 399 16.90 -18.70 -3.49
N HIS A 400 16.29 -18.32 -4.62
CA HIS A 400 16.58 -18.86 -5.94
C HIS A 400 15.98 -17.97 -7.04
N PRO A 401 16.70 -17.67 -8.16
CA PRO A 401 16.24 -16.77 -9.22
C PRO A 401 14.85 -17.12 -9.79
N SER A 402 14.53 -18.41 -9.99
CA SER A 402 13.24 -18.85 -10.53
C SER A 402 12.05 -18.57 -9.59
N LEU A 403 12.29 -18.36 -8.30
CA LEU A 403 11.25 -18.13 -7.30
C LEU A 403 10.75 -16.68 -7.24
N ALA A 404 11.39 -15.74 -7.95
CA ALA A 404 10.96 -14.33 -7.99
C ALA A 404 9.46 -14.19 -8.32
N THR A 405 8.96 -15.00 -9.26
CA THR A 405 7.55 -15.00 -9.67
C THR A 405 6.58 -15.37 -8.53
N VAL A 406 7.01 -16.23 -7.59
CA VAL A 406 6.21 -16.55 -6.41
C VAL A 406 5.98 -15.30 -5.56
N GLY A 407 7.04 -14.51 -5.35
CA GLY A 407 6.95 -13.24 -4.65
C GLY A 407 5.99 -12.27 -5.35
N VAL A 408 6.07 -12.18 -6.69
CA VAL A 408 5.14 -11.35 -7.48
C VAL A 408 3.69 -11.80 -7.28
N LEU A 409 3.40 -13.09 -7.46
CA LEU A 409 2.04 -13.63 -7.37
C LEU A 409 1.41 -13.39 -5.99
N LEU A 410 2.16 -13.67 -4.93
CA LEU A 410 1.65 -13.43 -3.56
C LEU A 410 1.46 -11.94 -3.27
N ALA A 411 2.38 -11.09 -3.72
CA ALA A 411 2.27 -9.65 -3.53
C ALA A 411 1.07 -9.05 -4.27
N VAL A 412 0.83 -9.48 -5.51
CA VAL A 412 -0.32 -9.04 -6.32
C VAL A 412 -1.64 -9.52 -5.69
N PHE A 413 -1.65 -10.71 -5.10
CA PHE A 413 -2.79 -11.19 -4.31
C PHE A 413 -3.10 -10.28 -3.11
N GLY A 414 -2.06 -9.70 -2.49
CA GLY A 414 -2.20 -8.68 -1.45
C GLY A 414 -3.03 -7.47 -1.89
N TYR A 415 -2.96 -7.06 -3.14
CA TYR A 415 -3.79 -5.94 -3.62
C TYR A 415 -5.28 -6.18 -3.49
N ALA A 416 -5.73 -7.42 -3.74
CA ALA A 416 -7.15 -7.78 -3.66
C ALA A 416 -7.68 -7.81 -2.22
N ILE A 417 -6.86 -8.28 -1.27
CA ILE A 417 -7.30 -8.43 0.13
C ILE A 417 -6.91 -7.25 1.01
N GLY A 418 -5.99 -6.39 0.53
CA GLY A 418 -5.35 -5.34 1.31
C GLY A 418 -6.36 -4.35 1.91
N THR A 419 -7.29 -3.85 1.12
CA THR A 419 -8.31 -2.92 1.60
C THR A 419 -9.20 -3.55 2.69
N VAL A 420 -9.69 -4.77 2.46
CA VAL A 420 -10.57 -5.47 3.43
C VAL A 420 -9.82 -5.77 4.72
N GLY A 421 -8.61 -6.31 4.62
CA GLY A 421 -7.77 -6.61 5.79
C GLY A 421 -7.41 -5.35 6.58
N ALA A 422 -7.06 -4.26 5.89
CA ALA A 422 -6.73 -2.98 6.52
C ALA A 422 -7.93 -2.34 7.22
N ILE A 423 -9.13 -2.42 6.63
CA ILE A 423 -10.37 -1.94 7.28
C ILE A 423 -10.63 -2.72 8.56
N LEU A 424 -10.55 -4.06 8.50
CA LEU A 424 -10.73 -4.89 9.68
C LEU A 424 -9.72 -4.54 10.79
N CYS A 425 -8.45 -4.41 10.43
CA CYS A 425 -7.41 -3.96 11.35
C CYS A 425 -7.74 -2.60 11.96
N THR A 426 -8.19 -1.64 11.15
CA THR A 426 -8.49 -0.27 11.57
C THR A 426 -9.67 -0.21 12.53
N ILE A 427 -10.73 -0.99 12.29
CA ILE A 427 -11.86 -1.12 13.22
C ILE A 427 -11.37 -1.59 14.60
N LEU A 428 -10.51 -2.61 14.62
CA LEU A 428 -9.94 -3.11 15.87
C LEU A 428 -9.01 -2.08 16.53
N MET A 429 -8.22 -1.33 15.76
CA MET A 429 -7.37 -0.25 16.28
C MET A 429 -8.18 0.91 16.84
N GLU A 430 -9.28 1.29 16.20
CA GLU A 430 -10.19 2.32 16.70
C GLU A 430 -10.81 1.91 18.04
N ILE A 431 -11.21 0.64 18.18
CA ILE A 431 -11.72 0.11 19.46
C ILE A 431 -10.63 0.14 20.52
N ALA A 432 -9.43 -0.33 20.19
CA ALA A 432 -8.29 -0.39 21.10
C ALA A 432 -7.84 1.02 21.56
N SER A 433 -7.98 2.05 20.74
CA SER A 433 -7.60 3.42 21.07
C SER A 433 -8.53 4.12 22.06
N LYS A 434 -9.70 3.51 22.36
CA LYS A 434 -10.71 4.04 23.30
C LYS A 434 -10.64 3.39 24.68
N VAL A 435 -9.77 2.40 24.84
CA VAL A 435 -9.50 1.70 26.11
C VAL A 435 -8.36 2.38 26.84
#